data_55c1f23838882f75b9c513eb4175d8ef
#
_entry.id   55c1f23838882f75b9c513eb4175d8ef
#
_cell.length_a   1.000
_cell.length_b   1.000
_cell.length_c   1.000
_cell.angle_alpha   90.00
_cell.angle_beta   90.00
_cell.angle_gamma   90.00
#
_symmetry.space_group_name_H-M   'P 1'
#
loop_
_entity.id
_entity.type
_entity.pdbx_description
1 polymer ?
#
loop_
_entity_poly.entity_id
_entity_poly.type
_entity_poly.pdbx_seq_one_letter_code
_entity_poly.pdbx_strand_id
1 'polypeptide(L)'
;MSLGKTLKGLRQKKSLNQKDLSSLSGVSQATISRIETGRVHQLRSVALKNLADALGVTVDFMMGDPQVFAEIPTIDDLVETGVSIPEFREERFRQIADSLDPLALHENGRVLYVNQSMADMLGYRKEELLGFNGIKMAVATQSHPVVQRMINSRSSDAYEVLLVRKDGSIFPAKVLGRPVREDVRLGLAQDITEQRCQQAVMRIQHSGLEADSMSDLTKIVRILSDEISDMGQQFEAVSLHVIDEAKDLLTSHYALPESRGYRSSSEVMPLQKSLDQYTPIRGLISHWRRNKLWERESDDAFFQMVSDSALGTEYKPSLLIDVPFEMGSVGIGLSEQSGLRRDVLVDVLKDLSEPISRVINHLAQLQQLRDQLEERDKYIGA
;
A
#
# COMPACT_ATOMS: atom_id res chain seq x y z
N MET A 1 0.25 33.83 15.57
CA MET A 1 1.47 33.64 16.41
C MET A 1 2.66 33.25 15.56
N SER A 2 3.91 33.48 15.98
CA SER A 2 5.06 33.08 15.21
C SER A 2 5.37 31.59 15.47
N LEU A 3 5.86 30.88 14.46
CA LEU A 3 6.34 29.50 14.53
C LEU A 3 7.17 29.21 15.79
N GLY A 4 8.00 30.18 16.22
CA GLY A 4 8.84 30.04 17.41
C GLY A 4 8.05 29.95 18.72
N LYS A 5 6.97 30.73 18.86
CA LYS A 5 6.10 30.64 20.04
C LYS A 5 5.33 29.33 20.07
N THR A 6 4.85 28.86 18.91
CA THR A 6 4.15 27.60 18.77
C THR A 6 5.08 26.43 19.14
N LEU A 7 6.29 26.39 18.57
CA LEU A 7 7.28 25.37 18.86
C LEU A 7 7.63 25.29 20.34
N LYS A 8 7.88 26.46 20.97
CA LYS A 8 8.18 26.55 22.40
C LYS A 8 7.03 26.05 23.27
N GLY A 9 5.79 26.44 22.95
CA GLY A 9 4.60 26.00 23.67
C GLY A 9 4.38 24.50 23.61
N LEU A 10 4.50 23.91 22.41
CA LEU A 10 4.35 22.47 22.21
C LEU A 10 5.43 21.67 22.96
N ARG A 11 6.70 22.09 22.88
CA ARG A 11 7.79 21.47 23.59
C ARG A 11 7.56 21.49 25.11
N GLN A 12 7.18 22.63 25.66
CA GLN A 12 6.89 22.80 27.10
C GLN A 12 5.69 21.95 27.53
N LYS A 13 4.64 21.87 26.72
CA LYS A 13 3.46 21.01 26.99
C LYS A 13 3.83 19.53 27.08
N LYS A 14 4.85 19.10 26.34
CA LYS A 14 5.41 17.73 26.43
C LYS A 14 6.50 17.56 27.48
N SER A 15 6.73 18.56 28.34
CA SER A 15 7.78 18.55 29.37
C SER A 15 9.19 18.31 28.81
N LEU A 16 9.44 18.62 27.55
CA LEU A 16 10.73 18.48 26.89
C LEU A 16 11.58 19.76 27.07
N ASN A 17 12.88 19.61 27.30
CA ASN A 17 13.83 20.69 27.14
C ASN A 17 14.32 20.78 25.66
N GLN A 18 15.06 21.84 25.29
CA GLN A 18 15.53 22.02 23.92
C GLN A 18 16.51 20.92 23.47
N LYS A 19 17.24 20.33 24.39
CA LYS A 19 18.18 19.24 24.13
C LYS A 19 17.44 17.93 23.87
N ASP A 20 16.36 17.68 24.63
CA ASP A 20 15.50 16.51 24.43
C ASP A 20 14.83 16.57 23.05
N LEU A 21 14.27 17.73 22.68
CA LEU A 21 13.67 17.92 21.37
C LEU A 21 14.71 17.80 20.23
N SER A 22 15.93 18.26 20.46
CA SER A 22 17.04 18.08 19.50
C SER A 22 17.34 16.61 19.27
N SER A 23 17.40 15.81 20.34
CA SER A 23 17.67 14.37 20.25
C SER A 23 16.55 13.60 19.55
N LEU A 24 15.28 13.99 19.76
CA LEU A 24 14.12 13.36 19.18
C LEU A 24 13.92 13.72 17.69
N SER A 25 14.19 14.98 17.33
CA SER A 25 13.93 15.50 15.98
C SER A 25 15.13 15.43 15.05
N GLY A 26 16.33 15.20 15.58
CA GLY A 26 17.59 15.35 14.79
C GLY A 26 17.91 16.79 14.38
N VAL A 27 17.13 17.77 14.85
CA VAL A 27 17.39 19.21 14.59
C VAL A 27 18.26 19.77 15.71
N SER A 28 19.36 20.44 15.37
CA SER A 28 20.31 20.92 16.40
C SER A 28 19.65 21.84 17.42
N GLN A 29 20.06 21.74 18.69
CA GLN A 29 19.56 22.60 19.77
C GLN A 29 19.71 24.09 19.45
N ALA A 30 20.82 24.47 18.79
CA ALA A 30 21.05 25.86 18.37
C ALA A 30 19.99 26.32 17.35
N THR A 31 19.57 25.47 16.44
CA THR A 31 18.51 25.73 15.47
C THR A 31 17.16 25.88 16.18
N ILE A 32 16.84 24.97 17.09
CA ILE A 32 15.60 25.03 17.90
C ILE A 32 15.53 26.33 18.68
N SER A 33 16.63 26.72 19.36
CA SER A 33 16.70 27.96 20.11
C SER A 33 16.49 29.20 19.22
N ARG A 34 17.09 29.23 18.00
CA ARG A 34 16.90 30.33 17.05
C ARG A 34 15.48 30.42 16.51
N ILE A 35 14.80 29.28 16.34
CA ILE A 35 13.38 29.25 15.95
C ILE A 35 12.52 29.81 17.08
N GLU A 36 12.69 29.30 18.32
CA GLU A 36 11.91 29.73 19.50
C GLU A 36 12.09 31.20 19.81
N THR A 37 13.24 31.77 19.50
CA THR A 37 13.54 33.23 19.69
C THR A 37 13.17 34.09 18.49
N GLY A 38 12.59 33.50 17.42
CA GLY A 38 12.16 34.25 16.24
C GLY A 38 13.31 34.76 15.35
N ARG A 39 14.53 34.21 15.51
CA ARG A 39 15.70 34.62 14.72
C ARG A 39 15.84 33.84 13.39
N VAL A 40 14.98 32.87 13.16
CA VAL A 40 14.88 32.08 11.91
C VAL A 40 13.44 32.11 11.45
N HIS A 41 13.21 32.67 10.25
CA HIS A 41 11.88 32.82 9.65
C HIS A 41 11.61 31.80 8.55
N GLN A 42 12.66 31.14 8.02
CA GLN A 42 12.54 30.09 7.01
C GLN A 42 13.33 28.85 7.45
N LEU A 43 12.62 27.75 7.57
CA LEU A 43 13.19 26.42 7.81
C LEU A 43 13.11 25.60 6.52
N ARG A 44 14.11 24.72 6.32
CA ARG A 44 14.01 23.69 5.30
C ARG A 44 12.84 22.77 5.66
N SER A 45 12.06 22.36 4.67
CA SER A 45 10.87 21.52 4.84
C SER A 45 11.14 20.24 5.65
N VAL A 46 12.32 19.64 5.49
CA VAL A 46 12.74 18.45 6.26
C VAL A 46 12.89 18.74 7.75
N ALA A 47 13.50 19.84 8.14
CA ALA A 47 13.67 20.19 9.56
C ALA A 47 12.31 20.51 10.22
N LEU A 48 11.40 21.13 9.49
CA LEU A 48 10.06 21.45 9.94
C LEU A 48 9.25 20.15 10.16
N LYS A 49 9.34 19.21 9.22
CA LYS A 49 8.71 17.89 9.32
C LYS A 49 9.23 17.12 10.53
N ASN A 50 10.56 17.04 10.70
CA ASN A 50 11.17 16.32 11.82
C ASN A 50 10.77 16.87 13.19
N LEU A 51 10.63 18.21 13.31
CA LEU A 51 10.14 18.86 14.53
C LEU A 51 8.66 18.55 14.79
N ALA A 52 7.84 18.54 13.73
CA ALA A 52 6.44 18.21 13.81
C ALA A 52 6.26 16.74 14.26
N ASP A 53 6.98 15.81 13.63
CA ASP A 53 6.97 14.39 13.96
C ASP A 53 7.40 14.13 15.42
N ALA A 54 8.50 14.77 15.86
CA ALA A 54 8.99 14.65 17.25
C ALA A 54 7.98 15.18 18.28
N LEU A 55 7.20 16.17 17.90
CA LEU A 55 6.16 16.77 18.74
C LEU A 55 4.80 16.11 18.56
N GLY A 56 4.65 15.17 17.61
CA GLY A 56 3.41 14.46 17.31
C GLY A 56 2.31 15.40 16.80
N VAL A 57 2.68 16.36 15.96
CA VAL A 57 1.77 17.34 15.35
C VAL A 57 2.05 17.43 13.86
N THR A 58 1.10 17.94 13.07
CA THR A 58 1.32 18.19 11.63
C THR A 58 2.16 19.47 11.42
N VAL A 59 2.79 19.58 10.25
CA VAL A 59 3.53 20.78 9.85
C VAL A 59 2.60 22.01 9.82
N ASP A 60 1.38 21.82 9.30
CA ASP A 60 0.36 22.89 9.21
C ASP A 60 -0.06 23.36 10.59
N PHE A 61 -0.19 22.47 11.56
CA PHE A 61 -0.41 22.82 12.96
C PHE A 61 0.71 23.70 13.54
N MET A 62 1.98 23.34 13.25
CA MET A 62 3.11 24.16 13.72
C MET A 62 3.17 25.53 13.06
N MET A 63 2.65 25.68 11.84
CA MET A 63 2.61 26.94 11.08
C MET A 63 1.37 27.78 11.35
N GLY A 64 0.34 27.20 11.95
CA GLY A 64 -0.94 27.85 12.23
C GLY A 64 -1.00 28.64 13.54
N ASP A 65 -2.13 29.29 13.81
CA ASP A 65 -2.37 30.03 15.06
C ASP A 65 -2.79 29.05 16.18
N PRO A 66 -1.97 28.91 17.26
CA PRO A 66 -2.29 27.97 18.35
C PRO A 66 -3.52 28.35 19.16
N GLN A 67 -4.00 29.58 19.08
CA GLN A 67 -5.21 29.99 19.80
C GLN A 67 -6.47 29.30 19.27
N VAL A 68 -6.47 28.86 18.02
CA VAL A 68 -7.57 28.07 17.44
C VAL A 68 -7.74 26.73 18.17
N PHE A 69 -6.67 26.19 18.75
CA PHE A 69 -6.65 24.87 19.38
C PHE A 69 -6.70 24.90 20.94
N ALA A 70 -6.46 26.03 21.57
CA ALA A 70 -6.60 26.16 23.02
C ALA A 70 -8.08 26.10 23.48
N GLU A 71 -9.01 26.28 22.55
CA GLU A 71 -10.46 26.22 22.78
C GLU A 71 -11.09 24.92 22.21
N ILE A 72 -10.29 23.95 21.73
CA ILE A 72 -10.84 22.66 21.34
C ILE A 72 -11.21 21.91 22.62
N PRO A 73 -12.50 21.60 22.84
CA PRO A 73 -12.87 20.72 23.94
C PRO A 73 -12.14 19.39 23.74
N THR A 74 -11.60 18.82 24.79
CA THR A 74 -11.05 17.47 24.74
C THR A 74 -12.15 16.50 24.34
N ILE A 75 -11.80 15.30 23.85
CA ILE A 75 -12.80 14.25 23.59
C ILE A 75 -13.65 14.00 24.85
N ASP A 76 -13.04 14.12 26.03
CA ASP A 76 -13.73 14.02 27.32
C ASP A 76 -14.76 15.16 27.50
N ASP A 77 -14.44 16.40 27.13
CA ASP A 77 -15.37 17.53 27.18
C ASP A 77 -16.57 17.37 26.22
N LEU A 78 -16.37 16.72 25.09
CA LEU A 78 -17.44 16.40 24.11
C LEU A 78 -18.35 15.27 24.60
N VAL A 79 -17.82 14.39 25.44
CA VAL A 79 -18.52 13.22 25.98
C VAL A 79 -19.28 13.56 27.26
N GLU A 80 -18.73 14.43 28.11
CA GLU A 80 -19.36 14.80 29.39
C GLU A 80 -20.59 15.70 29.21
N THR A 81 -20.62 16.50 28.16
CA THR A 81 -21.64 17.54 28.06
C THR A 81 -22.93 17.05 27.43
N GLY A 82 -23.39 15.97 27.23
CA GLY A 82 -24.76 15.59 26.76
C GLY A 82 -25.66 16.78 26.34
N VAL A 83 -25.09 17.95 26.15
CA VAL A 83 -25.68 19.26 25.89
C VAL A 83 -25.64 19.52 24.39
N SER A 84 -26.77 19.89 23.84
CA SER A 84 -26.93 20.54 22.55
C SER A 84 -25.84 21.62 22.38
N ILE A 85 -24.84 21.32 21.57
CA ILE A 85 -23.74 22.24 21.23
C ILE A 85 -24.39 23.38 20.45
N PRO A 86 -24.23 24.68 20.84
CA PRO A 86 -24.72 25.77 20.03
C PRO A 86 -24.18 25.68 18.59
N GLU A 87 -25.00 25.90 17.57
CA GLU A 87 -24.68 25.72 16.15
C GLU A 87 -23.30 26.22 15.72
N PHE A 88 -22.84 27.31 16.30
CA PHE A 88 -21.54 27.92 16.03
C PHE A 88 -20.35 27.09 16.54
N ARG A 89 -20.49 26.35 17.66
CA ARG A 89 -19.46 25.41 18.15
C ARG A 89 -19.44 24.12 17.34
N GLU A 90 -20.60 23.68 16.89
CA GLU A 90 -20.75 22.49 16.06
C GLU A 90 -20.09 22.66 14.69
N GLU A 91 -20.25 23.82 14.06
CA GLU A 91 -19.64 24.09 12.75
C GLU A 91 -18.11 24.21 12.84
N ARG A 92 -17.57 24.87 13.85
CA ARG A 92 -16.11 24.88 14.11
C ARG A 92 -15.56 23.49 14.44
N PHE A 93 -16.27 22.72 15.24
CA PHE A 93 -15.89 21.35 15.53
C PHE A 93 -15.87 20.51 14.26
N ARG A 94 -16.88 20.62 13.40
CA ARG A 94 -16.93 19.91 12.11
C ARG A 94 -15.77 20.31 11.20
N GLN A 95 -15.45 21.59 11.09
CA GLN A 95 -14.32 22.06 10.27
C GLN A 95 -12.98 21.49 10.77
N ILE A 96 -12.77 21.44 12.08
CA ILE A 96 -11.57 20.86 12.68
C ILE A 96 -11.55 19.33 12.47
N ALA A 97 -12.65 18.67 12.78
CA ALA A 97 -12.76 17.23 12.62
C ALA A 97 -12.60 16.81 11.15
N ASP A 98 -13.05 17.61 10.19
CA ASP A 98 -12.88 17.36 8.76
C ASP A 98 -11.44 17.61 8.27
N SER A 99 -10.63 18.32 9.03
CA SER A 99 -9.19 18.49 8.76
C SER A 99 -8.29 17.42 9.40
N LEU A 100 -8.86 16.53 10.21
CA LEU A 100 -8.16 15.42 10.84
C LEU A 100 -8.11 14.19 9.95
N ASP A 101 -7.30 13.20 10.34
CA ASP A 101 -7.28 11.88 9.75
C ASP A 101 -8.69 11.27 9.70
N PRO A 102 -8.95 10.34 8.78
CA PRO A 102 -10.23 9.63 8.68
C PRO A 102 -10.72 9.11 10.04
N LEU A 103 -11.88 9.59 10.48
CA LEU A 103 -12.40 9.41 11.82
C LEU A 103 -13.89 9.08 11.81
N ALA A 104 -14.29 8.11 12.63
CA ALA A 104 -15.68 7.79 12.92
C ALA A 104 -15.91 7.52 14.41
N LEU A 105 -17.08 7.92 14.93
CA LEU A 105 -17.60 7.46 16.21
C LEU A 105 -18.68 6.43 15.95
N HIS A 106 -18.67 5.33 16.67
CA HIS A 106 -19.70 4.30 16.55
C HIS A 106 -20.09 3.73 17.92
N GLU A 107 -21.35 3.36 18.05
CA GLU A 107 -21.90 2.63 19.18
C GLU A 107 -22.23 1.21 18.73
N ASN A 108 -21.55 0.22 19.26
CA ASN A 108 -21.73 -1.19 18.86
C ASN A 108 -21.72 -1.42 17.33
N GLY A 109 -20.90 -0.69 16.62
CA GLY A 109 -20.77 -0.71 15.15
C GLY A 109 -21.71 0.24 14.42
N ARG A 110 -22.74 0.83 15.08
CA ARG A 110 -23.61 1.84 14.48
C ARG A 110 -22.89 3.19 14.44
N VAL A 111 -22.70 3.75 13.26
CA VAL A 111 -22.02 5.04 13.06
C VAL A 111 -22.87 6.18 13.64
N LEU A 112 -22.32 6.88 14.61
CA LEU A 112 -22.90 8.09 15.22
C LEU A 112 -22.37 9.37 14.60
N TYR A 113 -21.11 9.37 14.20
CA TYR A 113 -20.45 10.51 13.56
C TYR A 113 -19.36 9.99 12.61
N VAL A 114 -19.14 10.72 11.53
CA VAL A 114 -18.05 10.50 10.58
C VAL A 114 -17.58 11.85 10.04
N ASN A 115 -16.25 12.04 9.95
CA ASN A 115 -15.69 13.23 9.31
C ASN A 115 -15.63 13.09 7.78
N GLN A 116 -15.35 14.20 7.09
CA GLN A 116 -15.30 14.22 5.62
C GLN A 116 -14.17 13.32 5.11
N SER A 117 -13.00 13.35 5.73
CA SER A 117 -11.86 12.49 5.35
C SER A 117 -12.20 11.00 5.35
N MET A 118 -12.95 10.53 6.36
CA MET A 118 -13.40 9.12 6.41
C MET A 118 -14.43 8.82 5.31
N ALA A 119 -15.38 9.72 5.09
CA ALA A 119 -16.38 9.55 4.06
C ALA A 119 -15.75 9.50 2.66
N ASP A 120 -14.81 10.40 2.37
CA ASP A 120 -14.06 10.46 1.11
C ASP A 120 -13.19 9.21 0.91
N MET A 121 -12.45 8.78 1.95
CA MET A 121 -11.63 7.57 1.90
C MET A 121 -12.46 6.33 1.56
N LEU A 122 -13.69 6.24 2.10
CA LEU A 122 -14.59 5.12 1.83
C LEU A 122 -15.47 5.32 0.59
N GLY A 123 -15.45 6.50 -0.04
CA GLY A 123 -16.26 6.81 -1.23
C GLY A 123 -17.75 6.99 -0.97
N TYR A 124 -18.14 7.30 0.26
CA TYR A 124 -19.52 7.56 0.67
C TYR A 124 -19.76 9.05 0.93
N ARG A 125 -21.03 9.46 0.92
CA ARG A 125 -21.42 10.71 1.56
C ARG A 125 -21.62 10.45 3.06
N LYS A 126 -21.38 11.45 3.91
CA LYS A 126 -21.53 11.31 5.37
C LYS A 126 -22.91 10.75 5.77
N GLU A 127 -23.95 11.26 5.12
CA GLU A 127 -25.35 10.89 5.40
C GLU A 127 -25.62 9.42 5.11
N GLU A 128 -24.90 8.82 4.19
CA GLU A 128 -25.02 7.39 3.84
C GLU A 128 -24.37 6.47 4.88
N LEU A 129 -23.46 6.99 5.69
CA LEU A 129 -22.77 6.23 6.75
C LEU A 129 -23.48 6.36 8.10
N LEU A 130 -24.12 7.50 8.36
CA LEU A 130 -24.76 7.78 9.66
C LEU A 130 -25.91 6.82 9.96
N GLY A 131 -25.89 6.23 11.15
CA GLY A 131 -26.92 5.32 11.64
C GLY A 131 -26.80 3.88 11.12
N PHE A 132 -25.95 3.60 10.14
CA PHE A 132 -25.71 2.25 9.62
C PHE A 132 -24.60 1.53 10.41
N ASN A 133 -24.51 0.21 10.20
CA ASN A 133 -23.44 -0.57 10.80
C ASN A 133 -22.17 -0.43 9.95
N GLY A 134 -21.24 0.44 10.38
CA GLY A 134 -19.99 0.74 9.68
C GLY A 134 -19.08 -0.49 9.51
N ILE A 135 -19.10 -1.43 10.47
CA ILE A 135 -18.31 -2.66 10.36
C ILE A 135 -18.81 -3.52 9.21
N LYS A 136 -20.13 -3.70 9.10
CA LYS A 136 -20.71 -4.50 8.00
C LYS A 136 -20.56 -3.83 6.64
N MET A 137 -20.52 -2.50 6.59
CA MET A 137 -20.46 -1.74 5.33
C MET A 137 -19.04 -1.52 4.85
N ALA A 138 -18.11 -1.20 5.74
CA ALA A 138 -16.80 -0.69 5.38
C ALA A 138 -15.64 -1.64 5.74
N VAL A 139 -15.90 -2.79 6.37
CA VAL A 139 -14.86 -3.78 6.69
C VAL A 139 -15.05 -5.01 5.83
N ALA A 140 -13.99 -5.47 5.15
CA ALA A 140 -14.03 -6.70 4.38
C ALA A 140 -14.31 -7.92 5.28
N THR A 141 -15.10 -8.87 4.81
CA THR A 141 -15.59 -10.02 5.60
C THR A 141 -14.45 -10.80 6.27
N GLN A 142 -13.32 -10.97 5.58
CA GLN A 142 -12.14 -11.65 6.13
C GLN A 142 -11.51 -10.91 7.32
N SER A 143 -11.72 -9.60 7.45
CA SER A 143 -11.23 -8.78 8.56
C SER A 143 -12.19 -8.68 9.75
N HIS A 144 -13.46 -9.14 9.61
CA HIS A 144 -14.43 -9.09 10.70
C HIS A 144 -13.94 -9.77 12.00
N PRO A 145 -13.30 -10.97 11.97
CA PRO A 145 -12.82 -11.61 13.20
C PRO A 145 -11.78 -10.78 13.95
N VAL A 146 -10.90 -10.07 13.22
CA VAL A 146 -9.88 -9.19 13.81
C VAL A 146 -10.55 -8.00 14.48
N VAL A 147 -11.43 -7.29 13.77
CA VAL A 147 -12.18 -6.15 14.31
C VAL A 147 -12.98 -6.54 15.55
N GLN A 148 -13.69 -7.67 15.51
CA GLN A 148 -14.49 -8.14 16.66
C GLN A 148 -13.61 -8.45 17.86
N ARG A 149 -12.43 -9.06 17.67
CA ARG A 149 -11.46 -9.31 18.73
C ARG A 149 -10.99 -8.01 19.37
N MET A 150 -10.64 -6.99 18.57
CA MET A 150 -10.18 -5.69 19.04
C MET A 150 -11.25 -4.93 19.81
N ILE A 151 -12.50 -5.04 19.38
CA ILE A 151 -13.66 -4.47 20.10
C ILE A 151 -13.84 -5.18 21.44
N ASN A 152 -13.88 -6.51 21.45
CA ASN A 152 -14.13 -7.31 22.66
C ASN A 152 -13.00 -7.16 23.71
N SER A 153 -11.76 -7.05 23.28
CA SER A 153 -10.62 -6.84 24.18
C SER A 153 -10.52 -5.39 24.70
N ARG A 154 -11.37 -4.46 24.19
CA ARG A 154 -11.28 -3.02 24.47
C ARG A 154 -9.88 -2.45 24.17
N SER A 155 -9.10 -3.12 23.30
CA SER A 155 -7.76 -2.67 22.95
C SER A 155 -7.80 -1.29 22.31
N SER A 156 -6.76 -0.51 22.61
CA SER A 156 -6.44 0.77 21.94
C SER A 156 -5.18 0.66 21.06
N ASP A 157 -4.73 -0.56 20.77
CA ASP A 157 -3.61 -0.79 19.88
C ASP A 157 -4.04 -0.60 18.41
N ALA A 158 -3.12 -0.12 17.59
CA ALA A 158 -3.35 -0.05 16.17
C ALA A 158 -3.24 -1.46 15.55
N TYR A 159 -4.12 -1.75 14.60
CA TYR A 159 -4.15 -3.03 13.90
C TYR A 159 -4.49 -2.81 12.41
N GLU A 160 -4.13 -3.77 11.59
CA GLU A 160 -4.37 -3.72 10.15
C GLU A 160 -5.58 -4.56 9.76
N VAL A 161 -6.36 -4.04 8.84
CA VAL A 161 -7.56 -4.68 8.28
C VAL A 161 -7.72 -4.29 6.83
N LEU A 162 -8.54 -5.05 6.13
CA LEU A 162 -9.02 -4.68 4.80
C LEU A 162 -10.35 -3.95 4.93
N LEU A 163 -10.41 -2.74 4.38
CA LEU A 163 -11.63 -1.95 4.28
C LEU A 163 -12.22 -2.05 2.86
N VAL A 164 -13.52 -1.77 2.77
CA VAL A 164 -14.30 -1.82 1.52
C VAL A 164 -14.84 -0.43 1.23
N ARG A 165 -14.61 0.09 0.02
CA ARG A 165 -15.24 1.32 -0.46
C ARG A 165 -16.64 1.06 -1.00
N LYS A 166 -17.38 2.12 -1.23
CA LYS A 166 -18.73 2.09 -1.80
C LYS A 166 -18.79 1.42 -3.17
N ASP A 167 -17.75 1.54 -3.98
CA ASP A 167 -17.63 0.90 -5.28
C ASP A 167 -17.29 -0.60 -5.21
N GLY A 168 -17.15 -1.15 -4.00
CA GLY A 168 -16.79 -2.54 -3.74
C GLY A 168 -15.29 -2.79 -3.75
N SER A 169 -14.46 -1.81 -4.05
CA SER A 169 -13.00 -1.98 -3.99
C SER A 169 -12.52 -2.17 -2.55
N ILE A 170 -11.50 -3.01 -2.40
CA ILE A 170 -10.89 -3.36 -1.11
C ILE A 170 -9.51 -2.69 -1.02
N PHE A 171 -9.12 -2.26 0.17
CA PHE A 171 -7.81 -1.69 0.41
C PHE A 171 -7.31 -1.97 1.82
N PRO A 172 -6.00 -2.09 2.06
CA PRO A 172 -5.44 -2.27 3.39
C PRO A 172 -5.49 -0.95 4.16
N ALA A 173 -5.92 -1.03 5.40
CA ALA A 173 -5.98 0.12 6.29
C ALA A 173 -5.42 -0.22 7.67
N LYS A 174 -4.75 0.75 8.27
CA LYS A 174 -4.36 0.74 9.68
C LYS A 174 -5.43 1.43 10.49
N VAL A 175 -6.02 0.73 11.44
CA VAL A 175 -7.10 1.22 12.28
C VAL A 175 -6.66 1.32 13.73
N LEU A 176 -7.03 2.41 14.38
CA LEU A 176 -6.88 2.63 15.81
C LEU A 176 -8.26 2.84 16.41
N GLY A 177 -8.69 1.94 17.30
CA GLY A 177 -9.97 2.05 17.99
C GLY A 177 -9.77 2.44 19.46
N ARG A 178 -10.39 3.54 19.91
CA ARG A 178 -10.35 3.96 21.32
C ARG A 178 -11.74 3.92 21.93
N PRO A 179 -11.94 3.30 23.11
CA PRO A 179 -13.18 3.43 23.85
C PRO A 179 -13.34 4.87 24.34
N VAL A 180 -14.50 5.46 24.14
CA VAL A 180 -14.87 6.80 24.61
C VAL A 180 -15.85 6.66 25.78
N ARG A 181 -16.81 5.74 25.64
CA ARG A 181 -17.76 5.30 26.69
C ARG A 181 -17.90 3.79 26.62
N GLU A 182 -18.73 3.22 27.48
CA GLU A 182 -18.90 1.76 27.56
C GLU A 182 -19.22 1.12 26.20
N ASP A 183 -20.12 1.73 25.43
CA ASP A 183 -20.58 1.23 24.13
C ASP A 183 -20.12 2.09 22.93
N VAL A 184 -19.45 3.23 23.18
CA VAL A 184 -19.02 4.16 22.14
C VAL A 184 -17.51 4.10 21.94
N ARG A 185 -17.09 3.95 20.69
CA ARG A 185 -15.68 3.93 20.29
C ARG A 185 -15.40 4.97 19.22
N LEU A 186 -14.22 5.57 19.32
CA LEU A 186 -13.61 6.35 18.27
C LEU A 186 -12.77 5.43 17.41
N GLY A 187 -13.00 5.41 16.10
CA GLY A 187 -12.18 4.73 15.10
C GLY A 187 -11.44 5.77 14.27
N LEU A 188 -10.13 5.66 14.22
CA LEU A 188 -9.27 6.34 13.25
C LEU A 188 -8.82 5.31 12.22
N ALA A 189 -8.75 5.68 10.95
CA ALA A 189 -8.27 4.81 9.90
C ALA A 189 -7.30 5.56 8.97
N GLN A 190 -6.33 4.82 8.46
CA GLN A 190 -5.36 5.30 7.48
C GLN A 190 -5.28 4.28 6.35
N ASP A 191 -5.44 4.71 5.11
CA ASP A 191 -5.12 3.90 3.94
C ASP A 191 -3.60 3.67 3.90
N ILE A 192 -3.18 2.41 3.91
CA ILE A 192 -1.75 2.04 3.91
C ILE A 192 -1.33 1.34 2.62
N THR A 193 -2.10 1.50 1.53
CA THR A 193 -1.81 0.88 0.23
C THR A 193 -0.42 1.28 -0.28
N GLU A 194 -0.10 2.58 -0.25
CA GLU A 194 1.23 3.08 -0.66
C GLU A 194 2.34 2.55 0.25
N GLN A 195 2.12 2.54 1.56
CA GLN A 195 3.10 1.99 2.51
C GLN A 195 3.34 0.49 2.27
N ARG A 196 2.29 -0.27 1.99
CA ARG A 196 2.40 -1.70 1.65
C ARG A 196 3.15 -1.90 0.34
N CYS A 197 2.87 -1.09 -0.68
CA CYS A 197 3.60 -1.13 -1.94
C CYS A 197 5.10 -0.87 -1.74
N GLN A 198 5.47 0.14 -0.96
CA GLN A 198 6.88 0.43 -0.63
C GLN A 198 7.55 -0.73 0.12
N GLN A 199 6.85 -1.39 1.04
CA GLN A 199 7.36 -2.58 1.74
C GLN A 199 7.56 -3.75 0.77
N ALA A 200 6.64 -3.98 -0.16
CA ALA A 200 6.75 -4.99 -1.20
C ALA A 200 7.98 -4.74 -2.09
N VAL A 201 8.20 -3.51 -2.52
CA VAL A 201 9.40 -3.10 -3.26
C VAL A 201 10.68 -3.50 -2.51
N MET A 202 10.76 -3.18 -1.20
CA MET A 202 11.94 -3.53 -0.39
C MET A 202 12.13 -5.05 -0.26
N ARG A 203 11.06 -5.83 -0.09
CA ARG A 203 11.14 -7.30 -0.01
C ARG A 203 11.61 -7.91 -1.31
N ILE A 204 11.11 -7.43 -2.46
CA ILE A 204 11.54 -7.88 -3.79
C ILE A 204 13.03 -7.56 -3.99
N GLN A 205 13.47 -6.35 -3.65
CA GLN A 205 14.88 -5.96 -3.75
C GLN A 205 15.79 -6.83 -2.87
N HIS A 206 15.38 -7.08 -1.62
CA HIS A 206 16.14 -7.93 -0.70
C HIS A 206 16.24 -9.37 -1.19
N SER A 207 15.13 -9.96 -1.63
CA SER A 207 15.12 -11.29 -2.23
C SER A 207 15.95 -11.36 -3.51
N GLY A 208 15.99 -10.28 -4.28
CA GLY A 208 16.84 -10.17 -5.46
C GLY A 208 18.33 -10.17 -5.16
N LEU A 209 18.75 -9.65 -4.00
CA LEU A 209 20.15 -9.70 -3.56
C LEU A 209 20.58 -11.12 -3.13
N GLU A 210 19.63 -11.94 -2.71
CA GLU A 210 19.87 -13.34 -2.31
C GLU A 210 19.70 -14.32 -3.48
N ALA A 211 19.23 -13.85 -4.63
CA ALA A 211 19.01 -14.66 -5.81
C ALA A 211 20.32 -14.88 -6.57
N ASP A 212 20.60 -16.14 -6.93
CA ASP A 212 21.80 -16.57 -7.62
C ASP A 212 21.57 -16.95 -9.09
N SER A 213 20.32 -17.18 -9.47
CA SER A 213 19.96 -17.68 -10.81
C SER A 213 18.56 -17.26 -11.22
N MET A 214 18.26 -17.35 -12.51
CA MET A 214 16.93 -17.09 -13.06
C MET A 214 15.83 -17.98 -12.46
N SER A 215 16.15 -19.18 -11.97
CA SER A 215 15.18 -20.05 -11.29
C SER A 215 14.65 -19.46 -9.98
N ASP A 216 15.43 -18.57 -9.34
CA ASP A 216 15.01 -17.87 -8.11
C ASP A 216 13.91 -16.84 -8.34
N LEU A 217 13.64 -16.45 -9.60
CA LEU A 217 12.50 -15.61 -9.95
C LEU A 217 11.15 -16.18 -9.53
N THR A 218 11.06 -17.50 -9.39
CA THR A 218 9.88 -18.16 -8.82
C THR A 218 9.60 -17.70 -7.36
N LYS A 219 10.66 -17.41 -6.58
CA LYS A 219 10.52 -16.84 -5.22
C LYS A 219 10.01 -15.40 -5.30
N ILE A 220 10.50 -14.62 -6.26
CA ILE A 220 10.04 -13.23 -6.47
C ILE A 220 8.55 -13.19 -6.81
N VAL A 221 8.08 -14.09 -7.69
CA VAL A 221 6.65 -14.17 -8.04
C VAL A 221 5.79 -14.55 -6.82
N ARG A 222 6.29 -15.41 -5.93
CA ARG A 222 5.58 -15.74 -4.69
C ARG A 222 5.49 -14.53 -3.75
N ILE A 223 6.60 -13.80 -3.55
CA ILE A 223 6.59 -12.56 -2.75
C ILE A 223 5.60 -11.57 -3.34
N LEU A 224 5.62 -11.37 -4.65
CA LEU A 224 4.68 -10.51 -5.35
C LEU A 224 3.23 -10.93 -5.09
N SER A 225 2.95 -12.24 -5.15
CA SER A 225 1.61 -12.80 -4.89
C SER A 225 1.15 -12.58 -3.45
N ASP A 226 2.05 -12.80 -2.47
CA ASP A 226 1.77 -12.57 -1.06
C ASP A 226 1.43 -11.08 -0.82
N GLU A 227 2.24 -10.17 -1.34
CA GLU A 227 2.03 -8.72 -1.16
C GLU A 227 0.73 -8.22 -1.80
N ILE A 228 0.42 -8.68 -3.02
CA ILE A 228 -0.83 -8.35 -3.71
C ILE A 228 -2.05 -8.89 -2.94
N SER A 229 -1.95 -10.13 -2.43
CA SER A 229 -2.99 -10.74 -1.60
C SER A 229 -3.20 -10.00 -0.28
N ASP A 230 -2.11 -9.61 0.39
CA ASP A 230 -2.14 -8.84 1.65
C ASP A 230 -2.76 -7.44 1.47
N MET A 231 -2.66 -6.87 0.26
CA MET A 231 -3.38 -5.64 -0.09
C MET A 231 -4.87 -5.86 -0.37
N GLY A 232 -5.36 -7.10 -0.31
CA GLY A 232 -6.77 -7.46 -0.48
C GLY A 232 -7.17 -7.79 -1.91
N GLN A 233 -6.21 -7.86 -2.86
CA GLN A 233 -6.49 -8.26 -4.22
C GLN A 233 -6.65 -9.78 -4.31
N GLN A 234 -7.80 -10.23 -4.80
CA GLN A 234 -8.00 -11.62 -5.21
C GLN A 234 -7.56 -11.80 -6.66
N PHE A 235 -6.92 -12.92 -6.95
CA PHE A 235 -6.43 -13.25 -8.29
C PHE A 235 -6.42 -14.75 -8.53
N GLU A 236 -6.44 -15.14 -9.81
CA GLU A 236 -6.33 -16.53 -10.27
C GLU A 236 -4.87 -16.94 -10.44
N ALA A 237 -4.02 -16.03 -10.89
CA ALA A 237 -2.58 -16.20 -10.94
C ALA A 237 -1.87 -14.84 -10.99
N VAL A 238 -0.64 -14.82 -10.50
CA VAL A 238 0.36 -13.79 -10.79
C VAL A 238 1.43 -14.41 -11.66
N SER A 239 1.88 -13.68 -12.68
CA SER A 239 2.89 -14.13 -13.63
C SER A 239 4.03 -13.13 -13.76
N LEU A 240 5.20 -13.66 -14.05
CA LEU A 240 6.38 -12.91 -14.45
C LEU A 240 6.93 -13.51 -15.73
N HIS A 241 6.89 -12.76 -16.80
CA HIS A 241 7.40 -13.15 -18.12
C HIS A 241 8.74 -12.46 -18.35
N VAL A 242 9.78 -13.25 -18.60
CA VAL A 242 11.12 -12.76 -18.97
C VAL A 242 11.34 -13.07 -20.45
N ILE A 243 11.68 -12.05 -21.23
CA ILE A 243 11.82 -12.12 -22.68
C ILE A 243 13.27 -11.84 -23.04
N ASP A 244 13.93 -12.83 -23.64
CA ASP A 244 15.30 -12.74 -24.18
C ASP A 244 15.25 -13.00 -25.69
N GLU A 245 15.12 -11.91 -26.46
CA GLU A 245 15.06 -11.99 -27.92
C GLU A 245 16.38 -12.47 -28.53
N ALA A 246 17.52 -12.19 -27.88
CA ALA A 246 18.84 -12.58 -28.37
C ALA A 246 19.07 -14.09 -28.26
N LYS A 247 18.47 -14.74 -27.25
CA LYS A 247 18.53 -16.18 -27.04
C LYS A 247 17.31 -16.93 -27.57
N ASP A 248 16.34 -16.25 -28.18
CA ASP A 248 15.06 -16.79 -28.61
C ASP A 248 14.30 -17.48 -27.46
N LEU A 249 14.24 -16.88 -26.28
CA LEU A 249 13.64 -17.46 -25.10
C LEU A 249 12.53 -16.59 -24.52
N LEU A 250 11.43 -17.22 -24.13
CA LEU A 250 10.40 -16.72 -23.24
C LEU A 250 10.36 -17.60 -22.00
N THR A 251 10.68 -17.05 -20.85
CA THR A 251 10.57 -17.73 -19.56
C THR A 251 9.42 -17.14 -18.77
N SER A 252 8.49 -17.97 -18.36
CA SER A 252 7.31 -17.55 -17.59
C SER A 252 7.32 -18.24 -16.24
N HIS A 253 7.18 -17.42 -15.17
CA HIS A 253 7.03 -17.88 -13.81
C HIS A 253 5.64 -17.54 -13.32
N TYR A 254 5.00 -18.46 -12.61
CA TYR A 254 3.61 -18.33 -12.17
C TYR A 254 3.49 -18.65 -10.68
N ALA A 255 2.56 -17.96 -10.01
CA ALA A 255 2.05 -18.34 -8.71
C ALA A 255 0.52 -18.34 -8.75
N LEU A 256 -0.07 -19.50 -8.46
CA LEU A 256 -1.51 -19.74 -8.43
C LEU A 256 -1.94 -19.97 -6.98
N PRO A 257 -2.98 -19.30 -6.49
CA PRO A 257 -3.51 -19.53 -5.16
C PRO A 257 -3.97 -20.98 -4.97
N GLU A 258 -3.65 -21.55 -3.82
CA GLU A 258 -4.15 -22.85 -3.36
C GLU A 258 -4.74 -22.70 -1.96
N SER A 259 -5.42 -23.73 -1.45
CA SER A 259 -6.05 -23.71 -0.12
C SER A 259 -5.05 -23.42 1.04
N ARG A 260 -3.76 -23.59 0.82
CA ARG A 260 -2.68 -23.35 1.80
C ARG A 260 -1.43 -22.75 1.15
N GLY A 261 -1.56 -21.57 0.55
CA GLY A 261 -0.43 -20.85 -0.08
C GLY A 261 -0.54 -20.81 -1.61
N TYR A 262 0.57 -21.05 -2.31
CA TYR A 262 0.63 -20.92 -3.76
C TYR A 262 1.32 -22.15 -4.38
N ARG A 263 0.75 -22.67 -5.48
CA ARG A 263 1.46 -23.53 -6.42
C ARG A 263 2.28 -22.62 -7.34
N SER A 264 3.59 -22.80 -7.33
CA SER A 264 4.49 -22.09 -8.24
C SER A 264 4.99 -23.01 -9.33
N SER A 265 5.06 -22.49 -10.54
CA SER A 265 5.62 -23.20 -11.70
C SER A 265 6.41 -22.24 -12.56
N SER A 266 7.30 -22.79 -13.38
CA SER A 266 8.00 -22.04 -14.41
C SER A 266 8.03 -22.84 -15.71
N GLU A 267 8.01 -22.12 -16.81
CA GLU A 267 8.04 -22.68 -18.15
C GLU A 267 9.00 -21.89 -19.03
N VAL A 268 9.79 -22.60 -19.82
CA VAL A 268 10.74 -21.99 -20.77
C VAL A 268 10.34 -22.45 -22.18
N MET A 269 10.12 -21.49 -23.06
CA MET A 269 9.69 -21.76 -24.44
C MET A 269 10.57 -21.01 -25.44
N PRO A 270 10.86 -21.61 -26.62
CA PRO A 270 11.42 -20.84 -27.73
C PRO A 270 10.45 -19.70 -28.12
N LEU A 271 10.94 -18.48 -28.15
CA LEU A 271 10.10 -17.30 -28.37
C LEU A 271 9.45 -17.32 -29.75
N GLN A 272 10.23 -17.59 -30.81
CA GLN A 272 9.70 -17.59 -32.17
C GLN A 272 8.64 -18.68 -32.36
N LYS A 273 8.88 -19.88 -31.84
CA LYS A 273 7.89 -20.96 -31.87
C LYS A 273 6.58 -20.57 -31.15
N SER A 274 6.70 -19.93 -30.01
CA SER A 274 5.54 -19.44 -29.23
C SER A 274 4.77 -18.35 -29.95
N LEU A 275 5.48 -17.43 -30.63
CA LEU A 275 4.87 -16.43 -31.51
C LEU A 275 4.09 -17.03 -32.66
N ASP A 276 4.61 -18.10 -33.25
CA ASP A 276 3.94 -18.78 -34.37
C ASP A 276 2.69 -19.56 -33.90
N GLN A 277 2.76 -20.14 -32.72
CA GLN A 277 1.74 -21.07 -32.21
C GLN A 277 0.61 -20.31 -31.48
N TYR A 278 0.90 -19.29 -30.66
CA TYR A 278 -0.07 -18.71 -29.75
C TYR A 278 -0.33 -17.22 -30.01
N THR A 279 -1.56 -16.88 -30.35
CA THR A 279 -2.00 -15.48 -30.53
C THR A 279 -1.84 -14.64 -29.28
N PRO A 280 -2.14 -15.11 -28.05
CA PRO A 280 -1.90 -14.35 -26.83
C PRO A 280 -0.43 -13.97 -26.62
N ILE A 281 0.51 -14.84 -26.98
CA ILE A 281 1.95 -14.52 -26.89
C ILE A 281 2.32 -13.40 -27.87
N ARG A 282 1.77 -13.42 -29.12
CA ARG A 282 1.97 -12.30 -30.06
C ARG A 282 1.48 -10.97 -29.49
N GLY A 283 0.32 -10.98 -28.83
CA GLY A 283 -0.23 -9.82 -28.14
C GLY A 283 0.69 -9.32 -27.05
N LEU A 284 1.11 -10.20 -26.14
CA LEU A 284 2.03 -9.89 -25.04
C LEU A 284 3.32 -9.23 -25.55
N ILE A 285 4.00 -9.87 -26.50
CA ILE A 285 5.25 -9.36 -27.08
C ILE A 285 5.06 -8.03 -27.81
N SER A 286 3.93 -7.87 -28.53
CA SER A 286 3.62 -6.61 -29.22
C SER A 286 3.44 -5.44 -28.24
N HIS A 287 2.78 -5.67 -27.10
CA HIS A 287 2.58 -4.64 -26.07
C HIS A 287 3.88 -4.36 -25.31
N TRP A 288 4.62 -5.40 -24.96
CA TRP A 288 5.94 -5.27 -24.34
C TRP A 288 6.90 -4.43 -25.18
N ARG A 289 7.10 -4.76 -26.48
CA ARG A 289 7.96 -4.00 -27.40
C ARG A 289 7.59 -2.53 -27.51
N ARG A 290 6.30 -2.19 -27.30
CA ARG A 290 5.79 -0.81 -27.31
C ARG A 290 5.80 -0.15 -25.92
N ASN A 291 6.23 -0.88 -24.90
CA ASN A 291 6.16 -0.49 -23.50
C ASN A 291 4.73 -0.01 -23.10
N LYS A 292 3.71 -0.78 -23.49
CA LYS A 292 2.31 -0.45 -23.23
C LYS A 292 1.65 -1.50 -22.37
N LEU A 293 0.94 -1.03 -21.35
CA LEU A 293 0.02 -1.85 -20.56
C LEU A 293 -0.89 -2.64 -21.50
N TRP A 294 -1.08 -3.91 -21.22
CA TRP A 294 -1.99 -4.78 -21.95
C TRP A 294 -3.07 -5.32 -21.03
N GLU A 295 -4.27 -4.82 -21.21
CA GLU A 295 -5.47 -5.32 -20.54
C GLU A 295 -6.35 -6.02 -21.57
N ARG A 296 -6.86 -7.20 -21.21
CA ARG A 296 -7.73 -7.98 -22.07
C ARG A 296 -8.63 -8.92 -21.29
N GLU A 297 -9.80 -9.20 -21.85
CA GLU A 297 -10.61 -10.31 -21.42
C GLU A 297 -9.98 -11.65 -21.92
N SER A 298 -10.23 -12.72 -21.19
CA SER A 298 -9.80 -14.05 -21.62
C SER A 298 -10.69 -14.54 -22.78
N ASP A 299 -10.07 -15.12 -23.79
CA ASP A 299 -10.73 -15.68 -24.97
C ASP A 299 -10.38 -17.16 -25.18
N ASP A 300 -10.99 -17.77 -26.16
CA ASP A 300 -10.77 -19.18 -26.49
C ASP A 300 -9.29 -19.46 -26.85
N ALA A 301 -8.62 -18.50 -27.52
CA ALA A 301 -7.21 -18.66 -27.87
C ALA A 301 -6.31 -18.64 -26.64
N PHE A 302 -6.66 -17.83 -25.64
CA PHE A 302 -5.99 -17.82 -24.35
C PHE A 302 -6.20 -19.14 -23.59
N PHE A 303 -7.44 -19.63 -23.50
CA PHE A 303 -7.72 -20.89 -22.81
C PHE A 303 -7.08 -22.11 -23.50
N GLN A 304 -6.99 -22.11 -24.82
CA GLN A 304 -6.25 -23.15 -25.55
C GLN A 304 -4.76 -23.11 -25.18
N MET A 305 -4.12 -21.95 -25.17
CA MET A 305 -2.72 -21.80 -24.78
C MET A 305 -2.50 -22.27 -23.33
N VAL A 306 -3.39 -21.89 -22.42
CA VAL A 306 -3.31 -22.26 -21.00
C VAL A 306 -3.44 -23.76 -20.80
N SER A 307 -4.31 -24.45 -21.55
CA SER A 307 -4.46 -25.89 -21.46
C SER A 307 -3.18 -26.64 -21.84
N ASP A 308 -2.37 -26.07 -22.71
CA ASP A 308 -1.08 -26.61 -23.17
C ASP A 308 0.11 -26.22 -22.27
N SER A 309 -0.14 -25.38 -21.27
CA SER A 309 0.87 -24.79 -20.36
C SER A 309 0.90 -25.43 -18.98
N ALA A 310 1.88 -25.05 -18.18
CA ALA A 310 2.00 -25.45 -16.78
C ALA A 310 0.87 -24.92 -15.87
N LEU A 311 0.05 -23.97 -16.33
CA LEU A 311 -1.08 -23.40 -15.58
C LEU A 311 -2.24 -24.40 -15.46
N GLY A 312 -2.51 -25.17 -16.53
CA GLY A 312 -3.56 -26.17 -16.56
C GLY A 312 -4.97 -25.58 -16.76
N THR A 313 -5.94 -26.46 -16.97
CA THR A 313 -7.33 -26.09 -17.32
C THR A 313 -8.14 -25.46 -16.19
N GLU A 314 -7.63 -25.46 -14.95
CA GLU A 314 -8.28 -24.85 -13.79
C GLU A 314 -8.10 -23.33 -13.75
N TYR A 315 -7.10 -22.80 -14.46
CA TYR A 315 -6.85 -21.36 -14.54
C TYR A 315 -7.83 -20.69 -15.50
N LYS A 316 -8.76 -19.91 -14.95
CA LYS A 316 -9.87 -19.31 -15.73
C LYS A 316 -10.10 -17.82 -15.34
N PRO A 317 -9.12 -16.96 -15.53
CA PRO A 317 -9.33 -15.53 -15.28
C PRO A 317 -10.36 -14.96 -16.27
N SER A 318 -11.13 -13.98 -15.84
CA SER A 318 -12.00 -13.19 -16.72
C SER A 318 -11.23 -12.03 -17.36
N LEU A 319 -10.29 -11.46 -16.64
CA LEU A 319 -9.47 -10.32 -17.03
C LEU A 319 -8.00 -10.61 -16.81
N LEU A 320 -7.19 -10.18 -17.75
CA LEU A 320 -5.74 -10.25 -17.71
C LEU A 320 -5.15 -8.85 -17.82
N ILE A 321 -4.18 -8.56 -16.97
CA ILE A 321 -3.43 -7.29 -16.96
C ILE A 321 -1.96 -7.64 -17.01
N ASP A 322 -1.24 -7.15 -18.01
CA ASP A 322 0.21 -7.29 -18.14
C ASP A 322 0.87 -5.91 -18.16
N VAL A 323 1.75 -5.65 -17.19
CA VAL A 323 2.54 -4.42 -17.09
C VAL A 323 3.93 -4.69 -17.60
N PRO A 324 4.35 -4.06 -18.71
CA PRO A 324 5.67 -4.26 -19.29
C PRO A 324 6.76 -3.58 -18.46
N PHE A 325 7.96 -4.14 -18.52
CA PHE A 325 9.22 -3.54 -18.09
C PHE A 325 10.33 -3.93 -19.09
N GLU A 326 11.55 -3.48 -18.88
CA GLU A 326 12.64 -3.60 -19.86
C GLU A 326 12.85 -5.03 -20.41
N MET A 327 12.87 -6.05 -19.53
CA MET A 327 13.16 -7.44 -19.91
C MET A 327 11.91 -8.34 -19.88
N GLY A 328 10.71 -7.79 -19.83
CA GLY A 328 9.51 -8.63 -19.76
C GLY A 328 8.26 -7.95 -19.27
N SER A 329 7.40 -8.69 -18.60
CA SER A 329 6.16 -8.15 -18.01
C SER A 329 5.80 -8.85 -16.71
N VAL A 330 5.13 -8.11 -15.82
CA VAL A 330 4.39 -8.65 -14.69
C VAL A 330 2.92 -8.75 -15.07
N GLY A 331 2.35 -9.92 -14.94
CA GLY A 331 0.97 -10.21 -15.27
C GLY A 331 0.14 -10.61 -14.04
N ILE A 332 -1.15 -10.31 -14.09
CA ILE A 332 -2.14 -10.81 -13.14
C ILE A 332 -3.40 -11.24 -13.88
N GLY A 333 -3.90 -12.39 -13.51
CA GLY A 333 -5.19 -12.90 -13.96
C GLY A 333 -6.23 -12.72 -12.85
N LEU A 334 -7.33 -12.07 -13.16
CA LEU A 334 -8.39 -11.74 -12.23
C LEU A 334 -9.66 -12.51 -12.55
N SER A 335 -10.37 -12.96 -11.52
CA SER A 335 -11.77 -13.36 -11.60
C SER A 335 -12.68 -12.12 -11.48
N GLU A 336 -13.99 -12.30 -11.62
CA GLU A 336 -14.99 -11.22 -11.47
C GLU A 336 -15.06 -10.62 -10.06
N GLN A 337 -14.42 -11.23 -9.08
CA GLN A 337 -14.46 -10.78 -7.68
C GLN A 337 -13.48 -9.66 -7.41
N SER A 338 -13.94 -8.68 -6.63
CA SER A 338 -13.27 -7.42 -6.35
C SER A 338 -12.02 -7.55 -5.46
N GLY A 339 -11.15 -6.61 -5.62
CA GLY A 339 -9.98 -6.36 -4.80
C GLY A 339 -9.67 -4.87 -4.81
N LEU A 340 -8.43 -4.51 -5.02
CA LEU A 340 -8.01 -3.13 -5.23
C LEU A 340 -8.77 -2.50 -6.40
N ARG A 341 -8.97 -1.20 -6.31
CA ARG A 341 -9.46 -0.44 -7.47
C ARG A 341 -8.49 -0.60 -8.65
N ARG A 342 -9.01 -0.77 -9.86
CA ARG A 342 -8.23 -1.16 -11.04
C ARG A 342 -7.04 -0.23 -11.33
N ASP A 343 -7.25 1.08 -11.24
CA ASP A 343 -6.19 2.07 -11.41
C ASP A 343 -5.08 1.90 -10.36
N VAL A 344 -5.47 1.69 -9.09
CA VAL A 344 -4.54 1.44 -7.97
C VAL A 344 -3.77 0.14 -8.19
N LEU A 345 -4.44 -0.94 -8.61
CA LEU A 345 -3.77 -2.21 -8.91
C LEU A 345 -2.72 -2.06 -10.02
N VAL A 346 -3.08 -1.36 -11.10
CA VAL A 346 -2.14 -1.09 -12.21
C VAL A 346 -0.94 -0.28 -11.73
N ASP A 347 -1.14 0.72 -10.89
CA ASP A 347 -0.05 1.53 -10.35
C ASP A 347 0.83 0.72 -9.38
N VAL A 348 0.25 -0.12 -8.52
CA VAL A 348 1.00 -1.08 -7.69
C VAL A 348 1.86 -2.02 -8.57
N LEU A 349 1.30 -2.60 -9.63
CA LEU A 349 2.05 -3.48 -10.53
C LEU A 349 3.19 -2.74 -11.25
N LYS A 350 3.01 -1.48 -11.64
CA LYS A 350 4.08 -0.65 -12.21
C LYS A 350 5.20 -0.39 -11.20
N ASP A 351 4.84 0.00 -9.98
CA ASP A 351 5.82 0.29 -8.93
C ASP A 351 6.63 -0.96 -8.56
N LEU A 352 6.01 -2.15 -8.61
CA LEU A 352 6.67 -3.43 -8.36
C LEU A 352 7.47 -3.94 -9.58
N SER A 353 7.14 -3.53 -10.79
CA SER A 353 7.84 -3.98 -12.01
C SER A 353 9.28 -3.44 -12.12
N GLU A 354 9.54 -2.22 -11.66
CA GLU A 354 10.88 -1.63 -11.70
C GLU A 354 11.92 -2.37 -10.84
N PRO A 355 11.67 -2.68 -9.54
CA PRO A 355 12.59 -3.49 -8.75
C PRO A 355 12.77 -4.91 -9.32
N ILE A 356 11.73 -5.53 -9.88
CA ILE A 356 11.82 -6.82 -10.54
C ILE A 356 12.75 -6.74 -11.75
N SER A 357 12.60 -5.71 -12.58
CA SER A 357 13.49 -5.47 -13.74
C SER A 357 14.96 -5.39 -13.32
N ARG A 358 15.26 -4.66 -12.23
CA ARG A 358 16.62 -4.57 -11.68
C ARG A 358 17.17 -5.92 -11.22
N VAL A 359 16.36 -6.73 -10.57
CA VAL A 359 16.75 -8.10 -10.16
C VAL A 359 17.06 -8.96 -11.37
N ILE A 360 16.22 -8.94 -12.40
CA ILE A 360 16.43 -9.73 -13.63
C ILE A 360 17.70 -9.29 -14.35
N ASN A 361 17.93 -7.97 -14.49
CA ASN A 361 19.14 -7.42 -15.08
C ASN A 361 20.39 -7.90 -14.32
N HIS A 362 20.36 -7.87 -12.99
CA HIS A 362 21.45 -8.36 -12.16
C HIS A 362 21.72 -9.87 -12.38
N LEU A 363 20.68 -10.68 -12.37
CA LEU A 363 20.81 -12.13 -12.62
C LEU A 363 21.31 -12.45 -14.03
N ALA A 364 20.87 -11.69 -15.03
CA ALA A 364 21.37 -11.83 -16.42
C ALA A 364 22.89 -11.51 -16.52
N GLN A 365 23.35 -10.44 -15.82
CA GLN A 365 24.77 -10.10 -15.74
C GLN A 365 25.59 -11.18 -15.03
N LEU A 366 25.09 -11.71 -13.91
CA LEU A 366 25.75 -12.81 -13.19
C LEU A 366 25.87 -14.06 -14.07
N GLN A 367 24.83 -14.42 -14.81
CA GLN A 367 24.87 -15.55 -15.72
C GLN A 367 25.89 -15.34 -16.84
N GLN A 368 25.92 -14.16 -17.44
CA GLN A 368 26.91 -13.82 -18.48
C GLN A 368 28.34 -13.95 -17.98
N LEU A 369 28.62 -13.47 -16.76
CA LEU A 369 29.95 -13.60 -16.15
C LEU A 369 30.32 -15.04 -15.88
N ARG A 370 29.39 -15.88 -15.44
CA ARG A 370 29.61 -17.32 -15.25
C ARG A 370 29.94 -18.02 -16.56
N ASP A 371 29.18 -17.75 -17.62
CA ASP A 371 29.39 -18.30 -18.94
C ASP A 371 30.79 -17.94 -19.48
N GLN A 372 31.22 -16.69 -19.31
CA GLN A 372 32.56 -16.22 -19.69
C GLN A 372 33.67 -16.90 -18.89
N LEU A 373 33.48 -17.14 -17.60
CA LEU A 373 34.43 -17.85 -16.76
C LEU A 373 34.58 -19.32 -17.19
N GLU A 374 33.47 -19.99 -17.46
CA GLU A 374 33.46 -21.38 -17.93
C GLU A 374 34.14 -21.50 -19.30
N GLU A 375 33.91 -20.58 -20.23
CA GLU A 375 34.64 -20.55 -21.51
C GLU A 375 36.14 -20.36 -21.31
N ARG A 376 36.55 -19.40 -20.49
CA ARG A 376 37.93 -19.16 -20.17
C ARG A 376 38.63 -20.40 -19.59
N ASP A 377 37.97 -21.07 -18.63
CA ASP A 377 38.55 -22.24 -17.96
C ASP A 377 38.70 -23.43 -18.93
N LYS A 378 37.82 -23.56 -19.94
CA LYS A 378 37.98 -24.53 -21.06
C LYS A 378 39.21 -24.23 -21.90
N TYR A 379 39.57 -22.95 -22.09
CA TYR A 379 40.82 -22.58 -22.87
C TYR A 379 42.09 -22.74 -22.05
N ILE A 380 42.04 -22.65 -20.71
CA ILE A 380 43.20 -22.78 -19.83
C ILE A 380 43.50 -24.25 -19.53
N GLY A 381 42.48 -25.14 -19.55
CA GLY A 381 42.62 -26.54 -19.27
C GLY A 381 42.86 -27.45 -20.51
N ALA A 382 42.92 -26.84 -21.69
CA ALA A 382 43.32 -27.50 -22.96
C ALA A 382 44.75 -27.11 -23.34
#